data_363019e4aab38179db30ae489c9be861
#
_entry.id   363019e4aab38179db30ae489c9be861
#
_cell.length_a   1.000
_cell.length_b   1.000
_cell.length_c   1.000
_cell.angle_alpha   90.00
_cell.angle_beta   90.00
_cell.angle_gamma   90.00
#
_symmetry.space_group_name_H-M   'P 1'
#
loop_
_entity.id
_entity.type
_entity.pdbx_description
1 polymer ?
#
loop_
_entity_poly.entity_id
_entity_poly.type
_entity_poly.pdbx_seq_one_letter_code
_entity_poly.pdbx_strand_id
1 'polypeptide(L)'
;MKTTALIMAGGKGERFWPKSRVNMPKQFLSLTDDGKTMIQLTVERISPLVDIKDVYIATNKNYRELVKQQLPGIPEENILCEPVGRNTAPCVGLGAVHVASKYDDAVMIVLPSDHLIKNNEVFADTFKEAVQIAEEGANLVTVGITPNYPETGYGLSLIHISEPTRPEPI
;
A
#
# COMPACT_ATOMS: atom_id res chain seq x y z
N MET A 1 -0.40 20.36 6.98
CA MET A 1 -1.37 19.35 6.47
C MET A 1 -1.45 18.15 7.38
N LYS A 2 -2.51 17.34 7.28
CA LYS A 2 -2.61 16.05 7.98
C LYS A 2 -2.02 14.94 7.12
N THR A 3 -1.11 14.13 7.69
CA THR A 3 -0.59 12.96 6.98
C THR A 3 -1.39 11.72 7.35
N THR A 4 -1.86 10.99 6.35
CA THR A 4 -2.64 9.74 6.47
C THR A 4 -1.97 8.63 5.65
N ALA A 5 -2.33 7.38 5.89
CA ALA A 5 -1.85 6.27 5.09
C ALA A 5 -3.00 5.36 4.64
N LEU A 6 -2.97 4.95 3.39
CA LEU A 6 -3.84 3.90 2.84
C LEU A 6 -2.99 2.67 2.51
N ILE A 7 -3.24 1.56 3.19
CA ILE A 7 -2.59 0.28 2.93
C ILE A 7 -3.53 -0.61 2.14
N MET A 8 -3.11 -0.98 0.93
CA MET A 8 -3.89 -1.84 0.03
C MET A 8 -3.66 -3.31 0.37
N ALA A 9 -4.69 -3.99 0.86
CA ALA A 9 -4.66 -5.37 1.34
C ALA A 9 -5.76 -6.27 0.73
N GLY A 10 -6.22 -5.94 -0.49
CA GLY A 10 -7.31 -6.66 -1.18
C GLY A 10 -6.85 -7.83 -2.05
N GLY A 11 -5.54 -8.03 -2.23
CA GLY A 11 -4.99 -9.06 -3.13
C GLY A 11 -5.25 -10.50 -2.64
N LYS A 12 -5.52 -11.42 -3.58
CA LYS A 12 -5.75 -12.85 -3.27
C LYS A 12 -4.46 -13.63 -2.97
N GLY A 13 -3.29 -13.09 -3.33
CA GLY A 13 -1.99 -13.70 -3.03
C GLY A 13 -1.72 -15.05 -3.71
N GLU A 14 -2.36 -15.35 -4.83
CA GLU A 14 -2.33 -16.67 -5.51
C GLU A 14 -0.91 -17.14 -5.86
N ARG A 15 0.01 -16.22 -6.16
CA ARG A 15 1.41 -16.52 -6.53
C ARG A 15 2.24 -17.15 -5.39
N PHE A 16 1.77 -17.09 -4.15
CA PHE A 16 2.44 -17.66 -2.98
C PHE A 16 1.93 -19.04 -2.58
N TRP A 17 1.07 -19.65 -3.40
CA TRP A 17 0.69 -21.05 -3.17
C TRP A 17 1.96 -21.96 -3.14
N PRO A 18 2.10 -22.91 -2.22
CA PRO A 18 1.13 -23.42 -1.27
C PRO A 18 1.08 -22.71 0.10
N LYS A 19 1.87 -21.67 0.35
CA LYS A 19 1.84 -20.93 1.63
C LYS A 19 0.58 -20.08 1.76
N SER A 20 0.17 -19.37 0.70
CA SER A 20 -1.09 -18.62 0.67
C SER A 20 -2.28 -19.50 0.36
N ARG A 21 -3.44 -19.12 0.86
CA ARG A 21 -4.75 -19.73 0.62
C ARG A 21 -5.79 -18.64 0.42
N VAL A 22 -6.94 -18.97 -0.18
CA VAL A 22 -8.05 -18.02 -0.36
C VAL A 22 -8.44 -17.35 0.96
N ASN A 23 -8.45 -18.12 2.06
CA ASN A 23 -8.81 -17.62 3.39
C ASN A 23 -7.62 -16.97 4.14
N MET A 24 -6.40 -17.09 3.62
CA MET A 24 -5.19 -16.58 4.25
C MET A 24 -4.22 -16.12 3.14
N PRO A 25 -4.50 -14.97 2.49
CA PRO A 25 -3.64 -14.45 1.44
C PRO A 25 -2.31 -13.91 1.97
N LYS A 26 -1.37 -13.67 1.08
CA LYS A 26 0.04 -13.32 1.35
C LYS A 26 0.21 -12.26 2.45
N GLN A 27 -0.56 -11.20 2.40
CA GLN A 27 -0.43 -10.07 3.31
C GLN A 27 -0.68 -10.42 4.79
N PHE A 28 -1.41 -11.49 5.05
CA PHE A 28 -1.72 -11.99 6.40
C PHE A 28 -0.80 -13.12 6.86
N LEU A 29 0.22 -13.44 6.08
CA LEU A 29 1.22 -14.46 6.41
C LEU A 29 2.46 -13.80 7.05
N SER A 30 3.03 -14.51 8.03
CA SER A 30 4.39 -14.26 8.48
C SER A 30 5.36 -14.92 7.51
N LEU A 31 6.12 -14.11 6.81
CA LEU A 31 7.10 -14.55 5.80
C LEU A 31 8.54 -14.22 6.21
N THR A 32 8.69 -13.61 7.37
CA THR A 32 9.97 -13.23 8.00
C THR A 32 10.13 -13.94 9.34
N ASP A 33 11.33 -14.00 9.87
CA ASP A 33 11.66 -14.75 11.10
C ASP A 33 11.18 -14.04 12.38
N ASP A 34 10.66 -12.81 12.28
CA ASP A 34 10.16 -12.02 13.41
C ASP A 34 8.74 -12.38 13.87
N GLY A 35 8.10 -13.34 13.20
CA GLY A 35 6.74 -13.82 13.51
C GLY A 35 5.62 -12.85 13.16
N LYS A 36 5.93 -11.65 12.62
CA LYS A 36 4.93 -10.65 12.20
C LYS A 36 4.44 -10.93 10.78
N THR A 37 3.18 -10.61 10.53
CA THR A 37 2.62 -10.71 9.18
C THR A 37 3.04 -9.50 8.32
N MET A 38 2.98 -9.64 7.00
CA MET A 38 3.39 -8.58 6.09
C MET A 38 2.60 -7.28 6.31
N ILE A 39 1.32 -7.38 6.60
CA ILE A 39 0.48 -6.20 6.88
C ILE A 39 0.89 -5.53 8.21
N GLN A 40 1.22 -6.31 9.25
CA GLN A 40 1.73 -5.79 10.52
C GLN A 40 3.06 -5.05 10.35
N LEU A 41 3.99 -5.64 9.59
CA LEU A 41 5.26 -5.00 9.25
C LEU A 41 5.06 -3.69 8.46
N THR A 42 4.05 -3.63 7.60
CA THR A 42 3.76 -2.42 6.84
C THR A 42 3.19 -1.32 7.73
N VAL A 43 2.28 -1.64 8.65
CA VAL A 43 1.74 -0.69 9.63
C VAL A 43 2.83 -0.20 10.59
N GLU A 44 3.68 -1.10 11.09
CA GLU A 44 4.79 -0.73 11.97
C GLU A 44 5.79 0.20 11.28
N ARG A 45 6.10 -0.06 10.01
CA ARG A 45 7.01 0.74 9.21
C ARG A 45 6.52 2.18 8.99
N ILE A 46 5.21 2.37 8.82
CA ILE A 46 4.63 3.71 8.61
C ILE A 46 4.35 4.45 9.93
N SER A 47 4.38 3.78 11.08
CA SER A 47 4.04 4.35 12.38
C SER A 47 4.87 5.58 12.82
N PRO A 48 6.14 5.75 12.40
CA PRO A 48 6.89 6.98 12.69
C PRO A 48 6.37 8.22 11.94
N LEU A 49 5.57 8.02 10.87
CA LEU A 49 5.08 9.09 10.00
C LEU A 49 3.59 9.35 10.17
N VAL A 50 2.82 8.32 10.52
CA VAL A 50 1.35 8.37 10.57
C VAL A 50 0.85 7.71 11.86
N ASP A 51 0.01 8.42 12.60
CA ASP A 51 -0.67 7.88 13.77
C ASP A 51 -1.59 6.71 13.35
N ILE A 52 -1.67 5.67 14.18
CA ILE A 52 -2.47 4.47 13.90
C ILE A 52 -3.95 4.78 13.59
N LYS A 53 -4.51 5.82 14.19
CA LYS A 53 -5.88 6.30 13.96
C LYS A 53 -6.08 6.93 12.58
N ASP A 54 -5.01 7.25 11.87
CA ASP A 54 -4.99 7.87 10.55
C ASP A 54 -4.49 6.90 9.46
N VAL A 55 -4.35 5.63 9.83
CA VAL A 55 -4.06 4.52 8.91
C VAL A 55 -5.37 3.90 8.46
N TYR A 56 -5.55 3.77 7.15
CA TYR A 56 -6.70 3.13 6.49
C TYR A 56 -6.24 1.85 5.82
N ILE A 57 -7.05 0.80 5.93
CA ILE A 57 -6.78 -0.50 5.30
C ILE A 57 -7.86 -0.76 4.26
N ALA A 58 -7.51 -0.73 2.98
CA ALA A 58 -8.42 -1.14 1.91
C ALA A 58 -8.29 -2.64 1.66
N THR A 59 -9.37 -3.37 1.82
CA THR A 59 -9.38 -4.82 1.73
C THR A 59 -10.67 -5.38 1.13
N ASN A 60 -10.72 -6.69 0.91
CA ASN A 60 -11.94 -7.38 0.56
C ASN A 60 -12.80 -7.65 1.82
N LYS A 61 -14.12 -7.65 1.66
CA LYS A 61 -15.07 -7.94 2.74
C LYS A 61 -14.72 -9.24 3.49
N ASN A 62 -14.24 -10.26 2.79
CA ASN A 62 -13.89 -11.55 3.38
C ASN A 62 -12.68 -11.48 4.31
N TYR A 63 -11.85 -10.46 4.21
CA TYR A 63 -10.63 -10.31 5.01
C TYR A 63 -10.77 -9.29 6.15
N ARG A 64 -11.94 -8.65 6.29
CA ARG A 64 -12.20 -7.66 7.34
C ARG A 64 -11.83 -8.17 8.73
N GLU A 65 -12.28 -9.39 9.06
CA GLU A 65 -12.02 -9.98 10.37
C GLU A 65 -10.54 -10.32 10.59
N LEU A 66 -9.82 -10.74 9.53
CA LEU A 66 -8.38 -10.93 9.62
C LEU A 66 -7.64 -9.61 9.89
N VAL A 67 -8.07 -8.51 9.27
CA VAL A 67 -7.50 -7.18 9.54
C VAL A 67 -7.73 -6.81 11.01
N LYS A 68 -8.95 -6.97 11.53
CA LYS A 68 -9.28 -6.66 12.94
C LYS A 68 -8.44 -7.49 13.91
N GLN A 69 -8.26 -8.78 13.63
CA GLN A 69 -7.46 -9.68 14.46
C GLN A 69 -5.97 -9.32 14.46
N GLN A 70 -5.41 -8.99 13.30
CA GLN A 70 -3.99 -8.73 13.16
C GLN A 70 -3.60 -7.28 13.47
N LEU A 71 -4.52 -6.34 13.34
CA LEU A 71 -4.32 -4.91 13.54
C LEU A 71 -5.37 -4.33 14.51
N PRO A 72 -5.42 -4.77 15.77
CA PRO A 72 -6.45 -4.35 16.72
C PRO A 72 -6.41 -2.86 17.07
N GLY A 73 -5.31 -2.15 16.74
CA GLY A 73 -5.19 -0.70 16.94
C GLY A 73 -5.81 0.15 15.82
N ILE A 74 -6.18 -0.43 14.69
CA ILE A 74 -6.84 0.30 13.59
C ILE A 74 -8.32 0.49 13.92
N PRO A 75 -8.85 1.73 13.85
CA PRO A 75 -10.29 1.97 14.00
C PRO A 75 -11.12 1.19 12.98
N GLU A 76 -12.27 0.65 13.38
CA GLU A 76 -13.09 -0.18 12.49
C GLU A 76 -13.60 0.59 11.26
N GLU A 77 -13.88 1.88 11.41
CA GLU A 77 -14.28 2.77 10.32
C GLU A 77 -13.16 2.99 9.28
N ASN A 78 -11.91 2.76 9.65
CA ASN A 78 -10.77 2.86 8.75
C ASN A 78 -10.50 1.55 7.98
N ILE A 79 -11.25 0.48 8.24
CA ILE A 79 -11.19 -0.77 7.46
C ILE A 79 -12.18 -0.67 6.30
N LEU A 80 -11.66 -0.23 5.15
CA LEU A 80 -12.44 0.03 3.95
C LEU A 80 -12.62 -1.26 3.15
N CYS A 81 -13.85 -1.78 3.13
CA CYS A 81 -14.16 -2.99 2.38
C CYS A 81 -14.60 -2.64 0.96
N GLU A 82 -13.76 -2.96 -0.03
CA GLU A 82 -14.14 -2.83 -1.43
C GLU A 82 -15.30 -3.77 -1.76
N PRO A 83 -16.40 -3.29 -2.36
CA PRO A 83 -17.51 -4.15 -2.78
C PRO A 83 -17.08 -5.13 -3.88
N VAL A 84 -16.21 -4.69 -4.77
CA VAL A 84 -15.58 -5.49 -5.83
C VAL A 84 -14.17 -4.98 -6.04
N GLY A 85 -13.17 -5.86 -6.02
CA GLY A 85 -11.78 -5.49 -6.34
C GLY A 85 -11.65 -5.06 -7.81
N ARG A 86 -11.21 -3.83 -8.03
CA ARG A 86 -11.06 -3.19 -9.35
C ARG A 86 -9.67 -2.60 -9.57
N ASN A 87 -8.64 -3.28 -9.08
CA ASN A 87 -7.24 -2.84 -9.13
C ASN A 87 -6.96 -1.57 -8.28
N THR A 88 -5.84 -0.92 -8.55
CA THR A 88 -5.28 0.13 -7.69
C THR A 88 -6.10 1.43 -7.70
N ALA A 89 -6.46 1.96 -8.86
CA ALA A 89 -7.05 3.29 -8.96
C ALA A 89 -8.39 3.45 -8.20
N PRO A 90 -9.38 2.54 -8.32
CA PRO A 90 -10.60 2.61 -7.53
C PRO A 90 -10.37 2.43 -6.03
N CYS A 91 -9.41 1.59 -5.64
CA CYS A 91 -9.00 1.40 -4.25
C CYS A 91 -8.46 2.70 -3.65
N VAL A 92 -7.55 3.37 -4.35
CA VAL A 92 -6.99 4.67 -3.95
C VAL A 92 -8.09 5.74 -3.91
N GLY A 93 -8.98 5.77 -4.91
CA GLY A 93 -10.12 6.69 -4.94
C GLY A 93 -11.06 6.51 -3.75
N LEU A 94 -11.37 5.27 -3.37
CA LEU A 94 -12.16 4.97 -2.17
C LEU A 94 -11.48 5.50 -0.91
N GLY A 95 -10.17 5.26 -0.74
CA GLY A 95 -9.39 5.79 0.37
C GLY A 95 -9.41 7.32 0.40
N ALA A 96 -9.18 7.96 -0.75
CA ALA A 96 -9.17 9.42 -0.86
C ALA A 96 -10.51 10.05 -0.45
N VAL A 97 -11.64 9.48 -0.85
CA VAL A 97 -12.98 9.93 -0.44
C VAL A 97 -13.16 9.83 1.08
N HIS A 98 -12.72 8.73 1.69
CA HIS A 98 -12.80 8.56 3.14
C HIS A 98 -11.90 9.56 3.88
N VAL A 99 -10.67 9.78 3.41
CA VAL A 99 -9.76 10.77 3.99
C VAL A 99 -10.35 12.18 3.86
N ALA A 100 -10.83 12.55 2.67
CA ALA A 100 -11.44 13.87 2.40
C ALA A 100 -12.73 14.11 3.19
N SER A 101 -13.46 13.07 3.59
CA SER A 101 -14.64 13.23 4.46
C SER A 101 -14.28 13.53 5.90
N LYS A 102 -13.04 13.29 6.32
CA LYS A 102 -12.56 13.46 7.70
C LYS A 102 -11.62 14.67 7.85
N TYR A 103 -10.92 15.02 6.81
CA TYR A 103 -9.91 16.09 6.82
C TYR A 103 -10.09 17.00 5.61
N ASP A 104 -10.17 18.31 5.84
CA ASP A 104 -10.30 19.33 4.79
C ASP A 104 -9.04 19.35 3.88
N ASP A 105 -7.88 19.04 4.47
CA ASP A 105 -6.60 19.01 3.76
C ASP A 105 -5.67 17.93 4.33
N ALA A 106 -5.25 16.99 3.49
CA ALA A 106 -4.42 15.87 3.91
C ALA A 106 -3.54 15.32 2.77
N VAL A 107 -2.35 14.88 3.14
CA VAL A 107 -1.51 14.01 2.31
C VAL A 107 -1.84 12.56 2.61
N MET A 108 -2.11 11.76 1.58
CA MET A 108 -2.38 10.34 1.72
C MET A 108 -1.21 9.52 1.13
N ILE A 109 -0.46 8.84 2.00
CA ILE A 109 0.55 7.87 1.61
C ILE A 109 -0.13 6.57 1.20
N VAL A 110 0.12 6.08 -0.01
CA VAL A 110 -0.46 4.82 -0.50
C VAL A 110 0.59 3.72 -0.54
N LEU A 111 0.34 2.64 0.16
CA LEU A 111 1.28 1.53 0.31
C LEU A 111 0.63 0.18 -0.05
N PRO A 112 1.33 -0.70 -0.75
CA PRO A 112 0.95 -2.12 -0.80
C PRO A 112 1.29 -2.79 0.54
N SER A 113 0.48 -3.78 0.92
CA SER A 113 0.64 -4.51 2.19
C SER A 113 1.67 -5.63 2.17
N ASP A 114 2.32 -5.88 1.03
CA ASP A 114 3.11 -7.08 0.78
C ASP A 114 4.56 -6.82 0.34
N HIS A 115 5.03 -5.60 0.47
CA HIS A 115 6.42 -5.23 0.19
C HIS A 115 7.34 -5.53 1.38
N LEU A 116 8.43 -6.26 1.11
CA LEU A 116 9.51 -6.44 2.06
C LEU A 116 10.52 -5.31 1.92
N ILE A 117 10.58 -4.44 2.92
CA ILE A 117 11.56 -3.35 3.01
C ILE A 117 12.58 -3.70 4.09
N LYS A 118 13.86 -3.66 3.75
CA LYS A 118 14.94 -4.03 4.66
C LYS A 118 15.46 -2.87 5.50
N ASN A 119 15.38 -1.65 4.99
CA ASN A 119 15.86 -0.45 5.67
C ASN A 119 14.70 0.49 5.98
N ASN A 120 14.19 0.42 7.22
CA ASN A 120 13.06 1.22 7.66
C ASN A 120 13.42 2.71 7.86
N GLU A 121 14.68 3.05 8.15
CA GLU A 121 15.12 4.43 8.31
C GLU A 121 15.11 5.15 6.96
N VAL A 122 15.75 4.57 5.96
CA VAL A 122 15.74 5.12 4.60
C VAL A 122 14.32 5.22 4.05
N PHE A 123 13.47 4.23 4.32
CA PHE A 123 12.04 4.30 3.96
C PHE A 123 11.36 5.51 4.61
N ALA A 124 11.53 5.70 5.92
CA ALA A 124 10.89 6.79 6.65
C ALA A 124 11.36 8.15 6.13
N ASP A 125 12.65 8.32 5.88
CA ASP A 125 13.21 9.60 5.39
C ASP A 125 12.76 9.89 3.96
N THR A 126 12.73 8.89 3.07
CA THR A 126 12.20 9.03 1.72
C THR A 126 10.73 9.47 1.74
N PHE A 127 9.92 8.88 2.61
CA PHE A 127 8.50 9.24 2.70
C PHE A 127 8.27 10.60 3.38
N LYS A 128 9.12 11.04 4.31
CA LYS A 128 9.09 12.41 4.84
C LYS A 128 9.31 13.44 3.72
N GLU A 129 10.32 13.21 2.89
CA GLU A 129 10.61 14.07 1.73
C GLU A 129 9.46 14.07 0.72
N ALA A 130 8.92 12.88 0.41
CA ALA A 130 7.77 12.76 -0.48
C ALA A 130 6.52 13.50 0.04
N VAL A 131 6.26 13.47 1.35
CA VAL A 131 5.18 14.22 2.00
C VAL A 131 5.41 15.73 1.87
N GLN A 132 6.62 16.21 2.12
CA GLN A 132 6.96 17.63 1.95
C GLN A 132 6.69 18.12 0.52
N ILE A 133 7.12 17.36 -0.48
CA ILE A 133 6.86 17.68 -1.89
C ILE A 133 5.35 17.68 -2.19
N ALA A 134 4.60 16.74 -1.62
CA ALA A 134 3.15 16.70 -1.79
C ALA A 134 2.44 17.91 -1.14
N GLU A 135 2.99 18.45 -0.05
CA GLU A 135 2.45 19.61 0.66
C GLU A 135 2.70 20.95 -0.08
N GLU A 136 3.66 21.00 -1.01
CA GLU A 136 3.99 22.22 -1.79
C GLU A 136 2.91 22.59 -2.82
N GLY A 137 1.95 21.69 -3.09
CA GLY A 137 0.87 21.95 -4.04
C GLY A 137 0.05 20.71 -4.38
N ALA A 138 -0.75 20.79 -5.46
CA ALA A 138 -1.56 19.66 -5.94
C ALA A 138 -0.70 18.62 -6.68
N ASN A 139 0.26 18.01 -5.98
CA ASN A 139 1.23 17.09 -6.53
C ASN A 139 0.83 15.63 -6.29
N LEU A 140 1.00 14.79 -7.33
CA LEU A 140 1.05 13.35 -7.20
C LEU A 140 2.52 12.92 -7.18
N VAL A 141 2.97 12.44 -6.01
CA VAL A 141 4.36 12.03 -5.81
C VAL A 141 4.47 10.51 -5.95
N THR A 142 5.45 10.05 -6.71
CA THR A 142 5.76 8.62 -6.82
C THR A 142 7.17 8.34 -6.29
N VAL A 143 7.30 7.29 -5.49
CA VAL A 143 8.59 6.81 -5.00
C VAL A 143 9.05 5.67 -5.88
N GLY A 144 10.13 5.89 -6.65
CA GLY A 144 10.72 4.88 -7.52
C GLY A 144 11.65 3.94 -6.76
N ILE A 145 11.72 2.69 -7.22
CA ILE A 145 12.69 1.70 -6.75
C ILE A 145 13.68 1.47 -7.86
N THR A 146 14.97 1.66 -7.58
CA THR A 146 16.02 1.41 -8.57
C THR A 146 16.06 -0.09 -8.89
N PRO A 147 15.81 -0.47 -10.15
CA PRO A 147 15.86 -1.89 -10.54
C PRO A 147 17.31 -2.38 -10.56
N ASN A 148 17.54 -3.60 -10.07
CA ASN A 148 18.84 -4.25 -10.09
C ASN A 148 18.92 -5.41 -11.12
N TYR A 149 17.81 -5.73 -11.78
CA TYR A 149 17.70 -6.68 -12.88
C TYR A 149 16.50 -6.35 -13.77
N PRO A 150 16.46 -6.78 -15.03
CA PRO A 150 15.31 -6.58 -15.91
C PRO A 150 14.14 -7.48 -15.48
N GLU A 151 13.09 -6.88 -14.98
CA GLU A 151 11.88 -7.58 -14.49
C GLU A 151 10.74 -7.43 -15.51
N THR A 152 10.46 -8.48 -16.24
CA THR A 152 9.41 -8.46 -17.30
C THR A 152 7.99 -8.35 -16.73
N GLY A 153 7.77 -8.78 -15.49
CA GLY A 153 6.48 -8.70 -14.82
C GLY A 153 6.02 -7.27 -14.55
N TYR A 154 6.93 -6.31 -14.54
CA TYR A 154 6.65 -4.88 -14.36
C TYR A 154 6.84 -4.06 -15.65
N GLY A 155 7.11 -4.71 -16.79
CA GLY A 155 7.33 -4.03 -18.05
C GLY A 155 8.64 -3.26 -18.18
N LEU A 156 9.51 -3.29 -17.18
CA LEU A 156 10.79 -2.56 -17.17
C LEU A 156 11.69 -2.94 -18.33
N SER A 157 11.76 -4.23 -18.68
CA SER A 157 12.50 -4.71 -19.84
C SER A 157 11.95 -4.19 -21.16
N LEU A 158 10.62 -4.09 -21.28
CA LEU A 158 9.96 -3.57 -22.48
C LEU A 158 10.30 -2.11 -22.73
N ILE A 159 10.31 -1.30 -21.68
CA ILE A 159 10.67 0.12 -21.77
C ILE A 159 12.11 0.30 -22.27
N HIS A 160 13.03 -0.54 -21.81
CA HIS A 160 14.45 -0.40 -22.14
C HIS A 160 14.89 -1.11 -23.42
N ILE A 161 14.15 -2.12 -23.88
CA ILE A 161 14.54 -2.97 -25.01
C ILE A 161 13.72 -2.68 -26.28
N SER A 162 12.44 -2.39 -26.14
CA SER A 162 11.50 -2.30 -27.27
C SER A 162 11.01 -0.90 -27.60
N GLU A 163 11.42 0.11 -26.85
CA GLU A 163 10.98 1.45 -27.14
C GLU A 163 11.92 2.17 -28.12
N PRO A 164 11.33 2.68 -29.21
CA PRO A 164 11.23 4.14 -29.18
C PRO A 164 9.83 4.70 -29.15
N THR A 165 8.79 3.94 -29.26
CA THR A 165 7.44 4.52 -29.33
C THR A 165 6.47 3.75 -28.43
N ARG A 166 6.16 4.32 -27.28
CA ARG A 166 5.03 3.88 -26.48
C ARG A 166 3.75 4.06 -27.30
N PRO A 167 2.91 3.02 -27.51
CA PRO A 167 1.60 3.24 -28.07
C PRO A 167 0.84 4.22 -27.20
N GLU A 168 0.25 5.26 -27.78
CA GLU A 168 -0.64 6.16 -27.08
C GLU A 168 -1.75 5.34 -26.42
N PRO A 169 -2.06 5.56 -25.13
CA PRO A 169 -3.20 4.89 -24.51
C PRO A 169 -4.47 5.36 -25.21
N ILE A 170 -5.25 4.40 -25.68
CA ILE A 170 -6.58 4.61 -26.25
C ILE A 170 -7.55 4.92 -25.11
#